data_d5bc5aeaba46d2463dd82935b6f39de9
#
_entry.id   d5bc5aeaba46d2463dd82935b6f39de9
#
_cell.length_a   1.000
_cell.length_b   1.000
_cell.length_c   1.000
_cell.angle_alpha   90.00
_cell.angle_beta   90.00
_cell.angle_gamma   90.00
#
_symmetry.space_group_name_H-M   'P 1'
#
loop_
_entity.id
_entity.type
_entity.pdbx_description
1 polymer ?
#
loop_
_entity_poly.entity_id
_entity_poly.type
_entity_poly.pdbx_seq_one_letter_code
_entity_poly.pdbx_strand_id
1 'polypeptide(L)' 'MGEIFRVNCPGCGEEKGPITTHPGTVGIHCSCGITATVDIGAQEINEWWERES' A
#
# COMPACT_ATOMS: atom_id res chain seq x y z
N MET A 1 -12.37 7.34 -15.96
CA MET A 1 -11.12 7.98 -15.73
C MET A 1 -10.58 7.61 -14.36
N GLY A 2 -9.47 6.94 -14.32
CA GLY A 2 -8.93 6.49 -13.05
C GLY A 2 -7.90 7.46 -12.51
N GLU A 3 -8.05 7.80 -11.26
CA GLU A 3 -6.99 8.49 -10.56
C GLU A 3 -6.06 7.46 -9.97
N ILE A 4 -4.81 7.81 -9.85
CA ILE A 4 -3.86 6.92 -9.23
C ILE A 4 -3.17 7.65 -8.08
N PHE A 5 -2.68 6.88 -7.13
CA PHE A 5 -1.94 7.43 -6.01
C PHE A 5 -0.84 6.45 -5.61
N ARG A 6 0.04 6.92 -4.77
CA ARG A 6 1.16 6.11 -4.28
C ARG A 6 1.25 6.24 -2.78
N VAL A 7 1.78 5.21 -2.16
CA VAL A 7 2.00 5.19 -0.73
C VAL A 7 3.45 4.80 -0.46
N ASN A 8 3.94 5.16 0.71
CA ASN A 8 5.31 4.82 1.09
C ASN A 8 5.30 3.63 2.03
N CYS A 9 6.22 2.71 1.82
CA CYS A 9 6.37 1.55 2.67
C CYS A 9 6.71 2.01 4.09
N PRO A 10 5.96 1.53 5.11
CA PRO A 10 6.25 1.96 6.48
C PRO A 10 7.56 1.41 7.04
N GLY A 11 8.13 0.42 6.35
CA GLY A 11 9.39 -0.16 6.82
C GLY A 11 10.61 0.50 6.23
N CYS A 12 10.66 0.65 4.91
CA CYS A 12 11.84 1.17 4.24
C CYS A 12 11.62 2.52 3.58
N GLY A 13 10.38 3.00 3.53
CA GLY A 13 10.08 4.27 2.92
C GLY A 13 10.00 4.26 1.40
N GLU A 14 10.08 3.09 0.80
CA GLU A 14 10.02 2.99 -0.64
C GLU A 14 8.62 3.32 -1.15
N GLU A 15 8.56 4.08 -2.22
CA GLU A 15 7.27 4.44 -2.82
C GLU A 15 6.69 3.27 -3.56
N LYS A 16 5.44 2.97 -3.28
CA LYS A 16 4.71 1.86 -3.90
C LYS A 16 3.54 2.38 -4.69
N GLY A 17 3.33 1.82 -5.83
CA GLY A 17 2.23 2.17 -6.71
C GLY A 17 2.66 2.07 -8.16
N PRO A 18 1.85 2.58 -9.07
CA PRO A 18 0.61 3.30 -8.83
C PRO A 18 -0.54 2.40 -8.40
N ILE A 19 -1.45 2.96 -7.62
CA ILE A 19 -2.65 2.27 -7.16
C ILE A 19 -3.85 2.97 -7.76
N THR A 20 -4.67 2.20 -8.47
CA THR A 20 -5.86 2.75 -9.10
C THR A 20 -6.96 2.94 -8.06
N THR A 21 -7.60 4.10 -8.05
CA THR A 21 -8.67 4.36 -7.12
C THR A 21 -9.93 3.60 -7.51
N HIS A 22 -10.49 2.90 -6.53
CA HIS A 22 -11.78 2.23 -6.66
C HIS A 22 -12.22 1.87 -5.25
N PRO A 23 -13.50 1.52 -5.06
CA PRO A 23 -13.95 1.16 -3.72
C PRO A 23 -13.24 -0.09 -3.21
N GLY A 24 -12.81 -0.04 -1.95
CA GLY A 24 -12.24 -1.21 -1.32
C GLY A 24 -10.85 -1.00 -0.80
N THR A 25 -10.15 -2.11 -0.60
CA THR A 25 -8.78 -2.11 -0.11
C THR A 25 -7.93 -2.98 -1.00
N VAL A 26 -6.62 -2.76 -0.95
CA VAL A 26 -5.66 -3.54 -1.71
C VAL A 26 -4.46 -3.85 -0.83
N GLY A 27 -3.89 -5.05 -1.02
CA GLY A 27 -2.68 -5.43 -0.30
C GLY A 27 -1.45 -5.14 -1.13
N ILE A 28 -0.42 -4.63 -0.49
CA ILE A 28 0.86 -4.39 -1.15
C ILE A 28 1.95 -5.15 -0.41
N HIS A 29 2.97 -5.52 -1.16
CA HIS A 29 4.13 -6.24 -0.62
C HIS A 29 5.37 -5.44 -0.94
N CYS A 30 6.19 -5.21 0.07
CA CYS A 30 7.45 -4.51 -0.13
C CYS A 30 8.59 -5.51 -0.10
N SER A 31 9.63 -5.22 -0.86
CA SER A 31 10.80 -6.09 -0.91
C SER A 31 11.55 -6.14 0.43
N CYS A 32 11.27 -5.20 1.32
CA CYS A 32 11.87 -5.23 2.65
C CYS A 32 11.18 -6.20 3.60
N GLY A 33 10.10 -6.85 3.14
CA GLY A 33 9.40 -7.83 3.96
C GLY A 33 8.14 -7.33 4.61
N ILE A 34 7.76 -6.09 4.35
CA ILE A 34 6.55 -5.52 4.90
C ILE A 34 5.36 -5.82 3.98
N THR A 35 4.26 -6.20 4.58
CA THR A 35 2.98 -6.33 3.89
C THR A 35 2.03 -5.30 4.47
N ALA A 36 1.32 -4.61 3.62
CA ALA A 36 0.42 -3.55 4.07
C ALA A 36 -0.91 -3.62 3.34
N THR A 37 -1.95 -3.20 4.02
CA THR A 37 -3.27 -3.05 3.44
C THR A 37 -3.54 -1.57 3.25
N VAL A 38 -3.88 -1.19 2.03
CA VAL A 38 -4.12 0.21 1.69
C VAL A 38 -5.61 0.44 1.55
N ASP A 39 -6.11 1.44 2.26
CA ASP A 39 -7.50 1.86 2.15
C ASP A 39 -7.58 2.81 0.96
N ILE A 40 -8.17 2.34 -0.12
CA ILE A 40 -8.21 3.11 -1.36
C ILE A 40 -9.08 4.35 -1.20
N GLY A 41 -10.15 4.23 -0.46
CA GLY A 41 -11.01 5.39 -0.23
C GLY A 41 -10.32 6.52 0.50
N ALA A 42 -9.49 6.17 1.50
CA ALA A 42 -8.74 7.15 2.26
C ALA A 42 -7.38 7.44 1.62
N GLN A 43 -6.94 6.60 0.69
CA GLN A 43 -5.66 6.69 0.01
C GLN A 43 -4.49 6.67 0.99
N GLU A 44 -4.61 5.78 1.97
CA GLU A 44 -3.56 5.65 2.96
C GLU A 44 -3.48 4.21 3.44
N ILE A 45 -2.37 3.89 4.11
CA ILE A 45 -2.17 2.56 4.64
C ILE A 45 -3.05 2.38 5.86
N ASN A 46 -3.86 1.33 5.85
CA ASN A 46 -4.76 1.00 6.93
C ASN A 46 -4.05 0.19 8.01
N GLU A 47 -3.39 -0.89 7.59
CA GLU A 47 -2.66 -1.77 8.47
C GLU A 47 -1.40 -2.24 7.78
N TRP A 48 -0.40 -2.61 8.55
CA TRP A 48 0.80 -3.20 7.99
C TRP A 48 1.45 -4.09 9.03
N TRP A 49 2.25 -5.04 8.55
CA TRP A 49 2.98 -5.95 9.45
C TRP A 49 4.20 -6.45 8.72
N GLU A 50 5.16 -6.93 9.52
CA GLU A 50 6.36 -7.56 8.99
C GLU A 50 6.06 -9.01 8.65
N ARG A 51 6.46 -9.40 7.48
CA ARG A 51 6.31 -10.78 7.06
C ARG A 51 7.56 -11.54 7.42
N GLU A 52 7.39 -12.60 8.18
CA GLU A 52 8.49 -13.48 8.48
C GLU A 52 8.66 -14.51 7.39
N SER A 53 9.88 -14.66 6.93
CA SER A 53 10.15 -15.62 5.87
C SER A 53 10.85 -16.84 6.43
#